data_265a99c202415b7e75cdfe4030732319
#
_entry.id   265a99c202415b7e75cdfe4030732319
#
_cell.length_a   1.000
_cell.length_b   1.000
_cell.length_c   1.000
_cell.angle_alpha   90.00
_cell.angle_beta   90.00
_cell.angle_gamma   90.00
#
_symmetry.space_group_name_H-M   'P 1'
#
loop_
_entity.id
_entity.type
_entity.pdbx_description
1 polymer ?
#
loop_
_entity_poly.entity_id
_entity_poly.type
_entity_poly.pdbx_seq_one_letter_code
_entity_poly.pdbx_strand_id
1 'polypeptide(L)'
;MRLVCKIILILGLFLSGCSKDKDDTPLNIFSIQFRLEDEDGNDIFRQEIQNIDIIFFDGEGRYLSQKSLSKTDLDKYQGLIFNSRDRDLHLIFWANRLDNTIIGAFGDNPVIDDYRIYSKENNITKNGDPLYYASLKTSDLRKSAFEASGINFTQAHKVVSIYVKGFSDEVNGNNLLPQIELTRLPVGYDFYMSPLSDLINYKQASSNILTPEGYMAGVNFRTPHFPEDYTSKIRIIKSSTGESAYTVDLEELFSNQGEDIHKDNVVSIFIEFKAGEVIVTLPKWSGIGIEPEI
;
A
#
# COMPACT_ATOMS: atom_id res chain seq x y z
N MET A 1 -1.38 51.99 61.83
CA MET A 1 -2.49 51.10 61.45
C MET A 1 -2.89 51.14 59.95
N ARG A 2 -2.78 52.27 59.24
CA ARG A 2 -3.16 52.36 57.81
C ARG A 2 -2.17 51.70 56.80
N LEU A 3 -0.91 51.52 57.18
CA LEU A 3 0.11 50.91 56.29
C LEU A 3 0.05 49.40 56.28
N VAL A 4 -0.26 48.74 57.40
CA VAL A 4 -0.35 47.29 57.52
C VAL A 4 -1.55 46.74 56.76
N CYS A 5 -2.69 47.44 56.70
CA CYS A 5 -3.85 47.06 55.92
C CYS A 5 -3.62 47.06 54.40
N LYS A 6 -2.76 47.97 53.88
CA LYS A 6 -2.46 48.05 52.45
C LYS A 6 -1.54 46.91 52.02
N ILE A 7 -0.63 46.42 52.87
CA ILE A 7 0.27 45.30 52.57
C ILE A 7 -0.49 43.98 52.55
N ILE A 8 -1.46 43.79 53.43
CA ILE A 8 -2.29 42.58 53.46
C ILE A 8 -3.21 42.51 52.21
N LEU A 9 -3.70 43.67 51.71
CA LEU A 9 -4.55 43.71 50.53
C LEU A 9 -3.75 43.40 49.25
N ILE A 10 -2.46 43.79 49.15
CA ILE A 10 -1.60 43.48 48.01
C ILE A 10 -1.13 42.02 48.04
N LEU A 11 -0.92 41.41 49.21
CA LEU A 11 -0.54 40.00 49.34
C LEU A 11 -1.69 39.06 48.99
N GLY A 12 -2.95 39.48 49.21
CA GLY A 12 -4.16 38.70 48.85
C GLY A 12 -4.40 38.63 47.31
N LEU A 13 -3.89 39.57 46.55
CA LEU A 13 -4.05 39.60 45.10
C LEU A 13 -3.05 38.70 44.35
N PHE A 14 -1.97 38.26 44.99
CA PHE A 14 -1.02 37.33 44.39
C PHE A 14 -1.34 35.86 44.61
N LEU A 15 -2.35 35.52 45.46
CA LEU A 15 -2.78 34.17 45.69
C LEU A 15 -3.95 33.69 44.79
N SER A 16 -4.50 34.57 43.97
CA SER A 16 -5.43 34.19 42.90
C SER A 16 -4.69 33.83 41.60
N GLY A 17 -3.44 33.32 41.74
CA GLY A 17 -2.65 32.80 40.64
C GLY A 17 -3.17 31.42 40.24
N CYS A 18 -3.72 31.39 39.05
CA CYS A 18 -3.80 30.24 38.17
C CYS A 18 -4.04 28.89 38.84
N SER A 19 -5.28 28.54 39.04
CA SER A 19 -5.66 27.15 38.81
C SER A 19 -5.48 26.92 37.30
N LYS A 20 -4.27 26.51 36.85
CA LYS A 20 -4.19 25.69 35.65
C LYS A 20 -5.12 24.51 35.99
N ASP A 21 -6.24 24.46 35.33
CA ASP A 21 -7.00 23.22 35.19
C ASP A 21 -5.98 22.20 34.66
N LYS A 22 -5.35 21.49 35.57
CA LYS A 22 -4.67 20.26 35.23
C LYS A 22 -5.81 19.37 34.76
N ASP A 23 -5.86 19.21 33.49
CA ASP A 23 -6.69 18.19 32.85
C ASP A 23 -6.21 16.85 33.42
N ASP A 24 -6.81 16.47 34.56
CA ASP A 24 -6.44 15.27 35.34
C ASP A 24 -6.94 13.97 34.67
N THR A 25 -7.33 14.06 33.39
CA THR A 25 -7.68 12.87 32.61
C THR A 25 -6.44 11.97 32.51
N PRO A 26 -6.49 10.76 33.05
CA PRO A 26 -5.34 9.87 33.04
C PRO A 26 -4.93 9.55 31.61
N LEU A 27 -3.62 9.61 31.35
CA LEU A 27 -3.06 9.16 30.08
C LEU A 27 -3.23 7.65 29.96
N ASN A 28 -3.80 7.20 28.85
CA ASN A 28 -3.80 5.78 28.50
C ASN A 28 -2.51 5.48 27.76
N ILE A 29 -1.81 4.43 28.18
CA ILE A 29 -0.62 3.92 27.49
C ILE A 29 -1.05 2.73 26.65
N PHE A 30 -0.79 2.80 25.36
CA PHE A 30 -1.06 1.73 24.40
C PHE A 30 0.26 1.14 23.92
N SER A 31 0.33 -0.18 23.84
CA SER A 31 1.45 -0.93 23.29
C SER A 31 0.92 -1.85 22.18
N ILE A 32 1.45 -1.69 20.98
CA ILE A 32 1.04 -2.43 19.79
C ILE A 32 2.27 -3.14 19.24
N GLN A 33 2.15 -4.43 18.93
CA GLN A 33 3.16 -5.20 18.24
C GLN A 33 2.73 -5.43 16.78
N PHE A 34 3.63 -5.18 15.84
CA PHE A 34 3.39 -5.37 14.41
C PHE A 34 3.74 -6.78 13.97
N ARG A 35 2.94 -7.35 13.06
CA ARG A 35 3.15 -8.65 12.45
C ARG A 35 2.80 -8.61 10.98
N LEU A 36 3.50 -9.42 10.20
CA LEU A 36 3.15 -9.76 8.82
C LEU A 36 3.48 -11.24 8.65
N GLU A 37 2.46 -12.03 8.38
CA GLU A 37 2.62 -13.50 8.27
C GLU A 37 2.59 -13.91 6.79
N ASP A 38 3.48 -14.82 6.43
CA ASP A 38 3.44 -15.52 5.14
C ASP A 38 2.36 -16.61 5.13
N GLU A 39 2.22 -17.34 4.01
CA GLU A 39 1.24 -18.42 3.84
C GLU A 39 1.48 -19.59 4.82
N ASP A 40 2.71 -19.76 5.31
CA ASP A 40 3.08 -20.78 6.28
C ASP A 40 2.91 -20.32 7.74
N GLY A 41 2.51 -19.04 7.97
CA GLY A 41 2.31 -18.44 9.28
C GLY A 41 3.60 -17.94 9.93
N ASN A 42 4.70 -17.81 9.18
CA ASN A 42 5.95 -17.23 9.70
C ASN A 42 5.86 -15.71 9.70
N ASP A 43 6.38 -15.06 10.76
CA ASP A 43 6.47 -13.60 10.79
C ASP A 43 7.60 -13.10 9.90
N ILE A 44 7.24 -12.54 8.75
CA ILE A 44 8.14 -11.96 7.75
C ILE A 44 8.22 -10.43 7.82
N PHE A 45 7.65 -9.82 8.87
CA PHE A 45 7.57 -8.37 9.00
C PHE A 45 8.92 -7.66 8.82
N ARG A 46 9.96 -8.17 9.49
CA ARG A 46 11.29 -7.54 9.42
C ARG A 46 11.96 -7.62 8.05
N GLN A 47 11.61 -8.62 7.25
CA GLN A 47 12.15 -8.81 5.91
C GLN A 47 11.47 -7.87 4.92
N GLU A 48 10.14 -7.75 5.03
CA GLU A 48 9.32 -7.06 4.04
C GLU A 48 9.13 -5.57 4.33
N ILE A 49 9.00 -5.17 5.61
CA ILE A 49 8.61 -3.81 5.96
C ILE A 49 9.83 -2.89 6.14
N GLN A 50 9.87 -1.79 5.36
CA GLN A 50 10.92 -0.79 5.36
C GLN A 50 10.56 0.48 6.13
N ASN A 51 9.29 0.87 6.09
CA ASN A 51 8.77 2.03 6.80
C ASN A 51 7.28 1.86 7.08
N ILE A 52 6.74 2.64 8.01
CA ILE A 52 5.31 2.71 8.29
C ILE A 52 4.92 4.17 8.49
N ASP A 53 3.90 4.62 7.79
CA ASP A 53 3.16 5.85 8.09
C ASP A 53 1.94 5.49 8.94
N ILE A 54 1.80 6.14 10.08
CA ILE A 54 0.72 5.93 11.04
C ILE A 54 -0.08 7.22 11.13
N ILE A 55 -1.35 7.16 10.79
CA ILE A 55 -2.25 8.31 10.83
C ILE A 55 -3.25 8.09 11.95
N PHE A 56 -3.35 9.08 12.83
CA PHE A 56 -4.23 9.05 14.00
C PHE A 56 -5.48 9.88 13.74
N PHE A 57 -6.63 9.29 13.98
CA PHE A 57 -7.93 9.94 13.95
C PHE A 57 -8.61 9.80 15.31
N ASP A 58 -9.48 10.74 15.66
CA ASP A 58 -10.36 10.60 16.83
C ASP A 58 -11.54 9.64 16.54
N GLY A 59 -12.40 9.41 17.54
CA GLY A 59 -13.56 8.53 17.40
C GLY A 59 -14.60 8.99 16.39
N GLU A 60 -14.55 10.26 15.96
CA GLU A 60 -15.40 10.85 14.91
C GLU A 60 -14.71 10.85 13.53
N GLY A 61 -13.50 10.29 13.42
CA GLY A 61 -12.73 10.21 12.18
C GLY A 61 -11.99 11.49 11.81
N ARG A 62 -11.87 12.48 12.72
CA ARG A 62 -11.13 13.72 12.46
C ARG A 62 -9.63 13.47 12.62
N TYR A 63 -8.83 14.01 11.73
CA TYR A 63 -7.38 13.92 11.79
C TYR A 63 -6.81 14.54 13.05
N LEU A 64 -5.92 13.83 13.72
CA LEU A 64 -5.20 14.32 14.90
C LEU A 64 -3.72 14.56 14.61
N SER A 65 -3.04 13.56 14.08
CA SER A 65 -1.60 13.60 13.83
C SER A 65 -1.15 12.47 12.91
N GLN A 66 0.08 12.57 12.44
CA GLN A 66 0.77 11.51 11.72
C GLN A 66 2.14 11.25 12.33
N LYS A 67 2.57 10.00 12.30
CA LYS A 67 3.90 9.56 12.70
C LYS A 67 4.44 8.59 11.66
N SER A 68 5.71 8.76 11.27
CA SER A 68 6.41 7.80 10.43
C SER A 68 7.46 7.06 11.24
N LEU A 69 7.57 5.76 11.00
CA LEU A 69 8.61 4.89 11.54
C LEU A 69 9.50 4.44 10.39
N SER A 70 10.79 4.64 10.54
CA SER A 70 11.80 4.16 9.59
C SER A 70 12.16 2.70 9.87
N LYS A 71 12.86 2.05 8.93
CA LYS A 71 13.44 0.71 9.14
C LYS A 71 14.26 0.64 10.42
N THR A 72 15.09 1.66 10.68
CA THR A 72 15.91 1.73 11.90
C THR A 72 15.06 1.76 13.18
N ASP A 73 13.90 2.43 13.17
CA ASP A 73 13.00 2.46 14.32
C ASP A 73 12.34 1.09 14.52
N LEU A 74 11.92 0.45 13.43
CA LEU A 74 11.28 -0.87 13.43
C LEU A 74 12.25 -1.99 13.84
N ASP A 75 13.53 -1.89 13.49
CA ASP A 75 14.55 -2.84 13.90
C ASP A 75 14.85 -2.77 15.41
N LYS A 76 14.72 -1.58 16.01
CA LYS A 76 14.83 -1.39 17.45
C LYS A 76 13.62 -1.92 18.20
N TYR A 77 12.43 -1.67 17.66
CA TYR A 77 11.17 -2.11 18.25
C TYR A 77 10.12 -2.34 17.17
N GLN A 78 9.73 -3.58 16.98
CA GLN A 78 8.69 -3.99 16.00
C GLN A 78 7.30 -3.67 16.54
N GLY A 79 7.00 -2.37 16.70
CA GLY A 79 5.75 -1.95 17.28
C GLY A 79 5.64 -0.45 17.51
N LEU A 80 4.59 -0.07 18.22
CA LEU A 80 4.30 1.31 18.59
C LEU A 80 3.90 1.39 20.05
N ILE A 81 4.54 2.30 20.80
CA ILE A 81 4.08 2.71 22.13
C ILE A 81 3.69 4.18 22.04
N PHE A 82 2.50 4.50 22.50
CA PHE A 82 2.01 5.88 22.51
C PHE A 82 1.08 6.13 23.70
N ASN A 83 0.95 7.40 24.05
CA ASN A 83 0.08 7.87 25.11
C ASN A 83 -1.05 8.70 24.50
N SER A 84 -2.28 8.48 24.94
CA SER A 84 -3.40 9.32 24.57
C SER A 84 -4.31 9.58 25.76
N ARG A 85 -4.89 10.79 25.80
CA ARG A 85 -6.02 11.09 26.68
C ARG A 85 -7.33 10.61 26.06
N ASP A 86 -7.41 10.63 24.75
CA ASP A 86 -8.55 10.10 24.02
C ASP A 86 -8.54 8.57 24.06
N ARG A 87 -9.68 7.99 24.39
CA ARG A 87 -9.83 6.53 24.47
C ARG A 87 -10.24 5.91 23.14
N ASP A 88 -10.91 6.68 22.29
CA ASP A 88 -11.44 6.23 21.02
C ASP A 88 -10.62 6.84 19.88
N LEU A 89 -9.50 6.20 19.57
CA LEU A 89 -8.67 6.53 18.42
C LEU A 89 -8.86 5.49 17.33
N HIS A 90 -8.84 5.96 16.08
CA HIS A 90 -8.70 5.10 14.91
C HIS A 90 -7.32 5.34 14.29
N LEU A 91 -6.49 4.32 14.25
CA LEU A 91 -5.15 4.34 13.67
C LEU A 91 -5.16 3.61 12.34
N ILE A 92 -4.63 4.26 11.31
CA ILE A 92 -4.41 3.67 9.99
C ILE A 92 -2.92 3.56 9.77
N PHE A 93 -2.48 2.40 9.31
CA PHE A 93 -1.09 2.06 9.06
C PHE A 93 -0.90 1.75 7.59
N TRP A 94 -0.02 2.50 6.94
CA TRP A 94 0.45 2.21 5.60
C TRP A 94 1.94 1.94 5.64
N ALA A 95 2.34 0.71 5.30
CA ALA A 95 3.74 0.34 5.24
C ALA A 95 4.25 0.34 3.81
N ASN A 96 5.57 0.56 3.67
CA ASN A 96 6.29 0.59 2.40
C ASN A 96 5.79 1.61 1.39
N ARG A 97 5.27 2.76 1.86
CA ARG A 97 5.13 3.92 1.00
C ARG A 97 6.53 4.45 0.68
N LEU A 98 6.95 4.29 -0.56
CA LEU A 98 8.27 4.66 -1.05
C LEU A 98 8.16 5.88 -2.00
N ASP A 99 8.68 5.75 -3.22
CA ASP A 99 8.80 6.88 -4.15
C ASP A 99 7.61 7.04 -5.10
N ASN A 100 6.83 5.98 -5.30
CA ASN A 100 5.76 5.95 -6.31
C ASN A 100 4.38 6.31 -5.76
N THR A 101 4.24 6.45 -4.44
CA THR A 101 2.95 6.61 -3.77
C THR A 101 2.94 7.83 -2.86
N ILE A 102 1.81 8.52 -2.79
CA ILE A 102 1.57 9.62 -1.86
C ILE A 102 0.31 9.39 -1.04
N ILE A 103 0.32 9.90 0.19
CA ILE A 103 -0.87 10.05 1.02
C ILE A 103 -1.34 11.49 0.87
N GLY A 104 -2.62 11.66 0.56
CA GLY A 104 -3.27 12.97 0.44
C GLY A 104 -4.61 12.99 1.13
N ALA A 105 -5.04 14.18 1.51
CA ALA A 105 -6.36 14.43 2.04
C ALA A 105 -7.04 15.51 1.19
N PHE A 106 -8.34 15.42 1.03
CA PHE A 106 -9.14 16.35 0.25
C PHE A 106 -10.09 17.11 1.16
N GLY A 107 -10.23 18.44 0.93
CA GLY A 107 -11.08 19.31 1.74
C GLY A 107 -10.33 20.12 2.81
N ASP A 108 -11.03 21.09 3.40
CA ASP A 108 -10.43 22.05 4.37
C ASP A 108 -10.29 21.47 5.78
N ASN A 109 -11.16 20.51 6.16
CA ASN A 109 -11.13 19.82 7.45
C ASN A 109 -11.31 18.31 7.21
N PRO A 110 -10.27 17.62 6.69
CA PRO A 110 -10.43 16.25 6.24
C PRO A 110 -10.71 15.30 7.39
N VAL A 111 -11.66 14.41 7.17
CA VAL A 111 -11.94 13.24 7.99
C VAL A 111 -11.35 11.99 7.30
N ILE A 112 -11.34 10.85 7.98
CA ILE A 112 -10.75 9.60 7.47
C ILE A 112 -11.23 9.24 6.05
N ASP A 113 -12.50 9.55 5.73
CA ASP A 113 -13.09 9.27 4.41
C ASP A 113 -12.54 10.15 3.29
N ASP A 114 -11.87 11.26 3.63
CA ASP A 114 -11.26 12.18 2.67
C ASP A 114 -9.81 11.81 2.35
N TYR A 115 -9.23 10.87 3.10
CA TYR A 115 -7.85 10.44 2.91
C TYR A 115 -7.75 9.36 1.85
N ARG A 116 -6.67 9.46 1.06
CA ARG A 116 -6.34 8.49 -0.01
C ARG A 116 -4.85 8.19 0.02
N ILE A 117 -4.51 6.97 -0.40
CA ILE A 117 -3.15 6.61 -0.79
C ILE A 117 -3.17 6.24 -2.28
N TYR A 118 -2.37 6.90 -3.10
CA TYR A 118 -2.47 6.78 -4.55
C TYR A 118 -1.13 6.99 -5.24
N SER A 119 -1.05 6.55 -6.51
CA SER A 119 0.12 6.74 -7.35
C SER A 119 0.45 8.22 -7.52
N LYS A 120 1.73 8.55 -7.43
CA LYS A 120 2.27 9.88 -7.71
C LYS A 120 2.11 10.29 -9.17
N GLU A 121 2.12 9.32 -10.05
CA GLU A 121 1.90 9.50 -11.49
C GLU A 121 0.40 9.55 -11.82
N ASN A 122 0.01 10.43 -12.74
CA ASN A 122 -1.41 10.68 -13.01
C ASN A 122 -2.02 9.78 -14.10
N ASN A 123 -1.22 9.30 -15.06
CA ASN A 123 -1.76 8.57 -16.21
C ASN A 123 -1.07 7.24 -16.47
N ILE A 124 0.27 7.23 -16.41
CA ILE A 124 1.09 6.05 -16.67
C ILE A 124 2.17 5.97 -15.60
N THR A 125 2.26 4.83 -14.94
CA THR A 125 3.35 4.53 -14.01
C THR A 125 4.13 3.30 -14.47
N LYS A 126 5.35 3.14 -13.99
CA LYS A 126 6.13 1.92 -14.24
C LYS A 126 5.76 0.83 -13.26
N ASN A 127 5.64 1.18 -11.98
CA ASN A 127 5.36 0.22 -10.93
C ASN A 127 4.75 0.93 -9.70
N GLY A 128 4.02 0.20 -8.87
CA GLY A 128 3.57 0.65 -7.56
C GLY A 128 4.58 0.32 -6.46
N ASP A 129 4.39 0.93 -5.28
CA ASP A 129 5.13 0.54 -4.08
C ASP A 129 4.58 -0.79 -3.52
N PRO A 130 5.40 -1.59 -2.81
CA PRO A 130 4.96 -2.85 -2.19
C PRO A 130 4.17 -2.57 -0.90
N LEU A 131 2.99 -1.98 -1.04
CA LEU A 131 2.18 -1.48 0.08
C LEU A 131 1.61 -2.60 0.95
N TYR A 132 1.61 -2.34 2.26
CA TYR A 132 0.87 -3.14 3.25
C TYR A 132 0.00 -2.22 4.10
N TYR A 133 -1.11 -2.74 4.56
CA TYR A 133 -2.14 -2.02 5.28
C TYR A 133 -2.49 -2.69 6.60
N ALA A 134 -2.76 -1.89 7.63
CA ALA A 134 -3.44 -2.32 8.83
C ALA A 134 -4.29 -1.18 9.39
N SER A 135 -5.32 -1.52 10.15
CA SER A 135 -6.13 -0.55 10.88
C SER A 135 -6.42 -1.04 12.30
N LEU A 136 -6.59 -0.11 13.23
CA LEU A 136 -6.82 -0.41 14.63
C LEU A 136 -7.68 0.66 15.27
N LYS A 137 -8.74 0.25 15.95
CA LYS A 137 -9.45 1.12 16.90
C LYS A 137 -8.99 0.82 18.31
N THR A 138 -8.62 1.86 19.08
CA THR A 138 -8.15 1.66 20.44
C THR A 138 -9.22 1.10 21.39
N SER A 139 -10.52 1.25 21.03
CA SER A 139 -11.61 0.57 21.71
C SER A 139 -11.48 -0.96 21.69
N ASP A 140 -10.83 -1.51 20.66
CA ASP A 140 -10.66 -2.95 20.46
C ASP A 140 -9.45 -3.49 21.24
N LEU A 141 -8.60 -2.59 21.77
CA LEU A 141 -7.44 -2.96 22.56
C LEU A 141 -7.87 -3.38 23.98
N ARG A 142 -7.27 -4.44 24.47
CA ARG A 142 -7.43 -4.84 25.88
C ARG A 142 -6.89 -3.74 26.79
N LYS A 143 -7.62 -3.41 27.84
CA LYS A 143 -7.29 -2.35 28.81
C LYS A 143 -6.04 -2.64 29.67
N SER A 144 -5.28 -3.67 29.37
CA SER A 144 -4.06 -4.03 30.09
C SER A 144 -2.84 -3.37 29.43
N ALA A 145 -2.26 -2.40 30.11
CA ALA A 145 -1.04 -1.71 29.66
C ALA A 145 0.20 -2.62 29.55
N PHE A 146 0.11 -3.86 30.00
CA PHE A 146 1.25 -4.79 30.04
C PHE A 146 1.24 -5.87 28.95
N GLU A 147 0.12 -6.04 28.23
CA GLU A 147 0.05 -6.96 27.10
C GLU A 147 0.00 -6.17 25.80
N ALA A 148 1.03 -6.29 24.99
CA ALA A 148 1.03 -5.72 23.64
C ALA A 148 -0.07 -6.39 22.82
N SER A 149 -0.94 -5.57 22.23
CA SER A 149 -1.91 -6.06 21.25
C SER A 149 -1.22 -6.22 19.91
N GLY A 150 -1.31 -7.41 19.31
CA GLY A 150 -0.79 -7.65 17.95
C GLY A 150 -1.71 -7.04 16.91
N ILE A 151 -1.14 -6.41 15.89
CA ILE A 151 -1.84 -6.11 14.63
C ILE A 151 -1.13 -6.79 13.47
N ASN A 152 -1.89 -7.41 12.58
CA ASN A 152 -1.37 -8.05 11.39
C ASN A 152 -1.55 -7.10 10.21
N PHE A 153 -0.47 -6.92 9.45
CA PHE A 153 -0.52 -6.22 8.19
C PHE A 153 -1.05 -7.15 7.09
N THR A 154 -1.83 -6.58 6.19
CA THR A 154 -2.32 -7.26 4.98
C THR A 154 -1.63 -6.66 3.77
N GLN A 155 -1.24 -7.49 2.83
CA GLN A 155 -0.69 -7.04 1.56
C GLN A 155 -1.73 -6.22 0.79
N ALA A 156 -1.37 -4.97 0.48
CA ALA A 156 -2.23 -4.02 -0.23
C ALA A 156 -1.75 -3.79 -1.67
N HIS A 157 -1.05 -4.74 -2.24
CA HIS A 157 -0.63 -4.73 -3.63
C HIS A 157 -0.76 -6.13 -4.22
N LYS A 158 -0.93 -6.18 -5.52
CA LYS A 158 -0.91 -7.41 -6.31
C LYS A 158 0.33 -7.40 -7.20
N VAL A 159 0.97 -8.54 -7.36
CA VAL A 159 2.06 -8.74 -8.33
C VAL A 159 1.49 -9.41 -9.57
N VAL A 160 1.57 -8.72 -10.71
CA VAL A 160 1.14 -9.25 -12.01
C VAL A 160 2.36 -9.47 -12.88
N SER A 161 2.74 -10.73 -13.04
CA SER A 161 3.88 -11.16 -13.86
C SER A 161 3.40 -11.55 -15.25
N ILE A 162 3.94 -10.91 -16.28
CA ILE A 162 3.54 -11.16 -17.66
C ILE A 162 4.77 -11.62 -18.43
N TYR A 163 4.66 -12.79 -19.06
CA TYR A 163 5.71 -13.44 -19.83
C TYR A 163 5.29 -13.58 -21.28
N VAL A 164 6.17 -13.19 -22.22
CA VAL A 164 5.90 -13.20 -23.65
C VAL A 164 6.98 -14.01 -24.37
N LYS A 165 6.56 -15.03 -25.12
CA LYS A 165 7.41 -15.91 -25.91
C LYS A 165 7.07 -15.80 -27.39
N GLY A 166 8.08 -15.92 -28.26
CA GLY A 166 7.89 -15.94 -29.72
C GLY A 166 7.47 -14.61 -30.35
N PHE A 167 7.50 -13.52 -29.59
CA PHE A 167 7.23 -12.18 -30.12
C PHE A 167 8.38 -11.72 -31.05
N SER A 168 8.02 -11.13 -32.19
CA SER A 168 8.98 -10.59 -33.16
C SER A 168 8.70 -9.13 -33.46
N ASP A 169 9.72 -8.30 -33.28
CA ASP A 169 9.74 -6.86 -33.60
C ASP A 169 11.12 -6.53 -34.17
N GLU A 170 11.34 -6.95 -35.42
CA GLU A 170 12.65 -6.85 -36.08
C GLU A 170 12.90 -5.47 -36.64
N VAL A 171 14.03 -4.87 -36.22
CA VAL A 171 14.55 -3.61 -36.77
C VAL A 171 16.03 -3.77 -37.10
N ASN A 172 16.40 -3.60 -38.40
CA ASN A 172 17.78 -3.73 -38.85
C ASN A 172 18.48 -5.06 -38.44
N GLY A 173 17.73 -6.16 -38.46
CA GLY A 173 18.23 -7.49 -38.06
C GLY A 173 18.32 -7.75 -36.58
N ASN A 174 17.85 -6.81 -35.74
CA ASN A 174 17.75 -7.00 -34.29
C ASN A 174 16.29 -7.19 -33.90
N ASN A 175 15.99 -8.22 -33.10
CA ASN A 175 14.68 -8.40 -32.54
C ASN A 175 14.57 -7.63 -31.21
N LEU A 176 13.69 -6.64 -31.17
CA LEU A 176 13.44 -5.81 -30.00
C LEU A 176 12.47 -6.50 -29.06
N LEU A 177 12.73 -6.39 -27.76
CA LEU A 177 11.78 -6.86 -26.75
C LEU A 177 10.54 -5.94 -26.73
N PRO A 178 9.33 -6.48 -26.50
CA PRO A 178 8.11 -5.67 -26.44
C PRO A 178 8.10 -4.74 -25.22
N GLN A 179 7.34 -3.65 -25.34
CA GLN A 179 6.80 -2.97 -24.15
C GLN A 179 5.49 -3.65 -23.75
N ILE A 180 5.25 -3.75 -22.45
CA ILE A 180 4.03 -4.35 -21.92
C ILE A 180 3.30 -3.28 -21.12
N GLU A 181 2.00 -3.14 -21.40
CA GLU A 181 1.12 -2.21 -20.71
C GLU A 181 -0.04 -2.97 -20.08
N LEU A 182 -0.28 -2.72 -18.79
CA LEU A 182 -1.45 -3.18 -18.06
C LEU A 182 -2.34 -1.97 -17.80
N THR A 183 -3.56 -1.99 -18.30
CA THR A 183 -4.42 -0.81 -18.39
C THR A 183 -5.56 -0.82 -17.40
N ARG A 184 -6.06 0.37 -17.06
CA ARG A 184 -7.30 0.60 -16.30
C ARG A 184 -7.30 -0.05 -14.91
N LEU A 185 -6.23 0.17 -14.17
CA LEU A 185 -6.14 -0.23 -12.77
C LEU A 185 -6.48 0.93 -11.84
N PRO A 186 -6.97 0.68 -10.64
CA PRO A 186 -7.15 1.73 -9.64
C PRO A 186 -5.87 2.52 -9.41
N VAL A 187 -5.99 3.83 -9.23
CA VAL A 187 -4.83 4.68 -8.94
C VAL A 187 -4.30 4.47 -7.51
N GLY A 188 -5.09 3.86 -6.63
CA GLY A 188 -4.76 3.61 -5.22
C GLY A 188 -5.97 3.18 -4.39
N TYR A 189 -5.97 3.58 -3.11
CA TYR A 189 -6.97 3.18 -2.12
C TYR A 189 -7.48 4.37 -1.30
N ASP A 190 -8.70 4.24 -0.79
CA ASP A 190 -9.13 4.98 0.39
C ASP A 190 -8.46 4.44 1.67
N PHE A 191 -8.77 5.03 2.82
CA PHE A 191 -8.19 4.60 4.10
C PHE A 191 -8.87 3.37 4.73
N TYR A 192 -9.79 2.74 4.02
CA TYR A 192 -10.35 1.42 4.35
C TYR A 192 -9.85 0.31 3.42
N MET A 193 -8.81 0.60 2.62
CA MET A 193 -8.24 -0.30 1.63
C MET A 193 -9.21 -0.66 0.48
N SER A 194 -10.22 0.21 0.21
CA SER A 194 -11.07 0.05 -0.96
C SER A 194 -10.41 0.69 -2.18
N PRO A 195 -10.33 0.01 -3.33
CA PRO A 195 -9.75 0.57 -4.54
C PRO A 195 -10.48 1.84 -4.99
N LEU A 196 -9.73 2.85 -5.43
CA LEU A 196 -10.30 4.09 -5.97
C LEU A 196 -10.89 3.86 -7.36
N SER A 197 -11.89 4.67 -7.73
CA SER A 197 -12.53 4.62 -9.06
C SER A 197 -11.68 5.23 -10.17
N ASP A 198 -10.74 6.11 -9.82
CA ASP A 198 -9.81 6.69 -10.78
C ASP A 198 -8.82 5.63 -11.25
N LEU A 199 -8.56 5.60 -12.56
CA LEU A 199 -7.80 4.55 -13.22
C LEU A 199 -6.49 5.06 -13.80
N ILE A 200 -5.46 4.22 -13.71
CA ILE A 200 -4.11 4.47 -14.24
C ILE A 200 -3.64 3.28 -15.06
N ASN A 201 -2.68 3.50 -15.96
CA ASN A 201 -2.02 2.44 -16.71
C ASN A 201 -0.61 2.19 -16.16
N TYR A 202 -0.19 0.94 -16.18
CA TYR A 202 1.17 0.50 -15.86
C TYR A 202 1.87 0.10 -17.16
N LYS A 203 3.06 0.65 -17.43
CA LYS A 203 3.79 0.39 -18.68
C LYS A 203 5.28 0.26 -18.43
N GLN A 204 5.86 -0.85 -18.90
CA GLN A 204 7.29 -1.12 -18.81
C GLN A 204 7.85 -1.70 -20.11
N ALA A 205 9.13 -1.42 -20.37
CA ALA A 205 9.91 -2.23 -21.32
C ALA A 205 10.15 -3.60 -20.68
N SER A 206 9.92 -4.68 -21.43
CA SER A 206 10.22 -6.01 -20.93
C SER A 206 11.74 -6.27 -20.88
N SER A 207 12.13 -7.20 -20.04
CA SER A 207 13.49 -7.74 -19.95
C SER A 207 13.50 -9.25 -20.24
N ASN A 208 14.67 -9.81 -20.53
CA ASN A 208 14.80 -11.26 -20.65
C ASN A 208 14.78 -11.90 -19.28
N ILE A 209 13.79 -12.73 -19.05
CA ILE A 209 13.57 -13.44 -17.78
C ILE A 209 13.75 -14.94 -18.04
N LEU A 210 14.53 -15.61 -17.17
CA LEU A 210 14.67 -17.07 -17.21
C LEU A 210 13.47 -17.70 -16.50
N THR A 211 12.74 -18.53 -17.23
CA THR A 211 11.61 -19.30 -16.69
C THR A 211 11.92 -20.82 -16.82
N PRO A 212 11.11 -21.72 -16.25
CA PRO A 212 11.25 -23.16 -16.47
C PRO A 212 11.19 -23.57 -17.96
N GLU A 213 10.55 -22.75 -18.79
CA GLU A 213 10.44 -22.97 -20.25
C GLU A 213 11.52 -22.24 -21.07
N GLY A 214 12.53 -21.65 -20.41
CA GLY A 214 13.62 -20.91 -21.03
C GLY A 214 13.48 -19.40 -20.91
N TYR A 215 14.30 -18.67 -21.68
CA TYR A 215 14.26 -17.20 -21.69
C TYR A 215 13.03 -16.66 -22.42
N MET A 216 12.37 -15.69 -21.79
CA MET A 216 11.20 -15.00 -22.31
C MET A 216 11.32 -13.50 -22.04
N ALA A 217 10.64 -12.69 -22.86
CA ALA A 217 10.40 -11.29 -22.49
C ALA A 217 9.40 -11.23 -21.34
N GLY A 218 9.69 -10.47 -20.30
CA GLY A 218 8.76 -10.40 -19.16
C GLY A 218 8.85 -9.09 -18.39
N VAL A 219 7.80 -8.83 -17.62
CA VAL A 219 7.68 -7.72 -16.67
C VAL A 219 6.94 -8.19 -15.42
N ASN A 220 7.21 -7.52 -14.30
CA ASN A 220 6.46 -7.66 -13.06
C ASN A 220 5.89 -6.29 -12.67
N PHE A 221 4.57 -6.20 -12.61
CA PHE A 221 3.88 -5.01 -12.12
C PHE A 221 3.46 -5.21 -10.67
N ARG A 222 3.71 -4.22 -9.82
CA ARG A 222 3.03 -4.07 -8.54
C ARG A 222 1.90 -3.08 -8.72
N THR A 223 0.70 -3.52 -8.43
CA THR A 223 -0.53 -2.75 -8.66
C THR A 223 -1.40 -2.76 -7.42
N PRO A 224 -2.34 -1.84 -7.24
CA PRO A 224 -3.45 -2.06 -6.33
C PRO A 224 -4.24 -3.33 -6.70
N HIS A 225 -5.08 -3.80 -5.78
CA HIS A 225 -6.00 -4.89 -6.06
C HIS A 225 -6.99 -4.47 -7.15
N PHE A 226 -7.42 -5.43 -7.96
CA PHE A 226 -8.45 -5.19 -8.96
C PHE A 226 -9.81 -4.95 -8.27
N PRO A 227 -10.65 -4.01 -8.75
CA PRO A 227 -12.04 -3.92 -8.31
C PRO A 227 -12.83 -5.11 -8.84
N GLU A 228 -14.01 -5.40 -8.27
CA GLU A 228 -14.84 -6.54 -8.69
C GLU A 228 -15.28 -6.47 -10.17
N ASP A 229 -15.52 -5.24 -10.66
CA ASP A 229 -15.95 -4.93 -12.03
C ASP A 229 -14.79 -4.45 -12.91
N TYR A 230 -13.61 -5.04 -12.77
CA TYR A 230 -12.42 -4.63 -13.52
C TYR A 230 -12.58 -4.85 -15.03
N THR A 231 -12.08 -3.88 -15.81
CA THR A 231 -12.04 -3.93 -17.28
C THR A 231 -10.61 -3.82 -17.80
N SER A 232 -9.67 -4.34 -17.02
CA SER A 232 -8.23 -4.23 -17.26
C SER A 232 -7.80 -5.09 -18.43
N LYS A 233 -6.82 -4.60 -19.19
CA LYS A 233 -6.27 -5.29 -20.37
C LYS A 233 -4.76 -5.29 -20.35
N ILE A 234 -4.15 -6.34 -20.89
CA ILE A 234 -2.74 -6.37 -21.21
C ILE A 234 -2.58 -5.99 -22.67
N ARG A 235 -1.65 -5.08 -22.97
CA ARG A 235 -1.27 -4.72 -24.32
C ARG A 235 0.21 -5.05 -24.54
N ILE A 236 0.48 -5.83 -25.55
CA ILE A 236 1.83 -6.10 -26.06
C ILE A 236 2.12 -5.09 -27.15
N ILE A 237 3.12 -4.26 -26.95
CA ILE A 237 3.42 -3.09 -27.79
C ILE A 237 4.76 -3.29 -28.46
N LYS A 238 4.82 -3.08 -29.77
CA LYS A 238 6.07 -3.05 -30.54
C LYS A 238 6.93 -1.88 -30.08
N SER A 239 8.15 -2.16 -29.66
CA SER A 239 9.11 -1.12 -29.26
C SER A 239 9.55 -0.26 -30.44
N SER A 240 9.52 -0.82 -31.67
CA SER A 240 9.91 -0.13 -32.89
C SER A 240 8.93 0.97 -33.31
N THR A 241 7.63 0.74 -33.18
CA THR A 241 6.57 1.64 -33.69
C THR A 241 5.67 2.23 -32.61
N GLY A 242 5.65 1.66 -31.41
CA GLY A 242 4.68 2.01 -30.34
C GLY A 242 3.28 1.46 -30.58
N GLU A 243 3.06 0.65 -31.62
CA GLU A 243 1.76 0.07 -31.94
C GLU A 243 1.47 -1.17 -31.10
N SER A 244 0.20 -1.37 -30.75
CA SER A 244 -0.25 -2.59 -30.07
C SER A 244 -0.22 -3.76 -31.04
N ALA A 245 0.61 -4.77 -30.76
CA ALA A 245 0.66 -6.01 -31.51
C ALA A 245 -0.44 -6.99 -31.08
N TYR A 246 -0.77 -7.00 -29.80
CA TYR A 246 -1.80 -7.88 -29.25
C TYR A 246 -2.43 -7.27 -27.98
N THR A 247 -3.66 -7.66 -27.70
CA THR A 247 -4.39 -7.23 -26.49
C THR A 247 -5.11 -8.43 -25.87
N VAL A 248 -4.95 -8.59 -24.56
CA VAL A 248 -5.63 -9.60 -23.75
C VAL A 248 -6.63 -8.89 -22.83
N ASP A 249 -7.87 -9.32 -22.84
CA ASP A 249 -8.87 -8.90 -21.87
C ASP A 249 -8.74 -9.80 -20.63
N LEU A 250 -8.52 -9.21 -19.45
CA LEU A 250 -8.27 -10.01 -18.25
C LEU A 250 -9.54 -10.66 -17.69
N GLU A 251 -10.68 -9.97 -17.77
CA GLU A 251 -11.96 -10.54 -17.31
C GLU A 251 -12.31 -11.79 -18.12
N GLU A 252 -12.19 -11.69 -19.45
CA GLU A 252 -12.44 -12.81 -20.34
C GLU A 252 -11.43 -13.96 -20.12
N LEU A 253 -10.14 -13.64 -19.95
CA LEU A 253 -9.08 -14.62 -19.72
C LEU A 253 -9.36 -15.46 -18.45
N PHE A 254 -9.60 -14.79 -17.32
CA PHE A 254 -9.82 -15.47 -16.04
C PHE A 254 -11.12 -16.26 -16.03
N SER A 255 -12.20 -15.68 -16.55
CA SER A 255 -13.50 -16.35 -16.70
C SER A 255 -13.40 -17.62 -17.54
N ASN A 256 -12.72 -17.56 -18.69
CA ASN A 256 -12.56 -18.71 -19.60
C ASN A 256 -11.72 -19.85 -19.00
N GLN A 257 -10.81 -19.54 -18.07
CA GLN A 257 -9.98 -20.53 -17.40
C GLN A 257 -10.55 -21.02 -16.06
N GLY A 258 -11.69 -20.44 -15.62
CA GLY A 258 -12.33 -20.78 -14.34
C GLY A 258 -11.49 -20.37 -13.12
N GLU A 259 -10.65 -19.35 -13.27
CA GLU A 259 -9.80 -18.81 -12.22
C GLU A 259 -10.33 -17.44 -11.76
N ASP A 260 -9.97 -17.04 -10.53
CA ASP A 260 -10.36 -15.77 -9.94
C ASP A 260 -9.13 -14.90 -9.70
N ILE A 261 -9.07 -13.75 -10.37
CA ILE A 261 -7.97 -12.78 -10.22
C ILE A 261 -7.85 -12.23 -8.80
N HIS A 262 -8.93 -12.26 -8.01
CA HIS A 262 -8.95 -11.72 -6.65
C HIS A 262 -8.35 -12.67 -5.62
N LYS A 263 -8.29 -13.96 -5.93
CA LYS A 263 -7.91 -15.02 -4.99
C LYS A 263 -6.47 -14.88 -4.50
N ASP A 264 -5.52 -14.66 -5.42
CA ASP A 264 -4.10 -14.69 -5.11
C ASP A 264 -3.47 -13.30 -5.25
N ASN A 265 -2.51 -12.97 -4.40
CA ASN A 265 -1.77 -11.70 -4.51
C ASN A 265 -0.71 -11.72 -5.62
N VAL A 266 -0.39 -12.89 -6.15
CA VAL A 266 0.55 -13.08 -7.26
C VAL A 266 -0.18 -13.74 -8.41
N VAL A 267 -0.15 -13.09 -9.57
CA VAL A 267 -0.78 -13.58 -10.79
C VAL A 267 0.27 -13.68 -11.88
N SER A 268 0.40 -14.84 -12.52
CA SER A 268 1.29 -15.04 -13.67
C SER A 268 0.47 -15.27 -14.93
N ILE A 269 0.85 -14.58 -16.02
CA ILE A 269 0.18 -14.65 -17.32
C ILE A 269 1.23 -14.94 -18.38
N PHE A 270 1.03 -15.98 -19.17
CA PHE A 270 1.90 -16.39 -20.24
C PHE A 270 1.24 -16.19 -21.59
N ILE A 271 1.93 -15.48 -22.50
CA ILE A 271 1.48 -15.14 -23.84
C ILE A 271 2.50 -15.72 -24.84
N GLU A 272 2.08 -16.68 -25.65
CA GLU A 272 2.94 -17.31 -26.66
C GLU A 272 2.46 -16.97 -28.07
N PHE A 273 3.33 -16.34 -28.83
CA PHE A 273 3.13 -16.07 -30.26
C PHE A 273 3.63 -17.25 -31.09
N LYS A 274 2.72 -17.90 -31.82
CA LYS A 274 3.01 -18.99 -32.76
C LYS A 274 2.63 -18.58 -34.19
N ALA A 275 3.04 -19.38 -35.17
CA ALA A 275 2.65 -19.16 -36.57
C ALA A 275 1.11 -19.28 -36.70
N GLY A 276 0.42 -18.13 -36.86
CA GLY A 276 -1.02 -18.06 -37.10
C GLY A 276 -1.92 -17.96 -35.85
N GLU A 277 -1.37 -18.04 -34.64
CA GLU A 277 -2.17 -17.93 -33.39
C GLU A 277 -1.40 -17.29 -32.24
N VAL A 278 -2.11 -16.75 -31.25
CA VAL A 278 -1.56 -16.32 -29.97
C VAL A 278 -2.28 -17.11 -28.86
N ILE A 279 -1.50 -17.80 -28.03
CA ILE A 279 -2.00 -18.59 -26.93
C ILE A 279 -1.76 -17.82 -25.64
N VAL A 280 -2.81 -17.66 -24.79
CA VAL A 280 -2.71 -17.02 -23.50
C VAL A 280 -3.14 -18.01 -22.42
N THR A 281 -2.30 -18.20 -21.40
CA THR A 281 -2.55 -19.11 -20.29
C THR A 281 -2.18 -18.50 -18.93
N LEU A 282 -2.79 -19.05 -17.87
CA LEU A 282 -2.42 -18.78 -16.48
C LEU A 282 -1.57 -19.96 -15.98
N PRO A 283 -0.23 -19.85 -16.01
CA PRO A 283 0.64 -20.96 -15.61
C PRO A 283 0.55 -21.15 -14.10
N LYS A 284 0.45 -22.41 -13.66
CA LYS A 284 0.53 -22.80 -12.23
C LYS A 284 1.98 -22.89 -11.76
N TRP A 285 2.77 -21.88 -12.04
CA TRP A 285 4.14 -21.82 -11.52
C TRP A 285 4.11 -21.18 -10.14
N SER A 286 4.02 -22.00 -9.11
CA SER A 286 4.29 -21.56 -7.74
C SER A 286 5.78 -21.25 -7.62
N GLY A 287 6.12 -20.00 -7.39
CA GLY A 287 7.43 -19.62 -6.87
C GLY A 287 8.57 -19.44 -7.86
N ILE A 288 8.34 -18.85 -9.04
CA ILE A 288 9.42 -18.10 -9.65
C ILE A 288 9.44 -16.73 -8.94
N GLY A 289 10.11 -16.70 -7.80
CA GLY A 289 10.49 -15.48 -7.12
C GLY A 289 11.49 -14.71 -7.98
N ILE A 290 10.98 -14.00 -8.96
CA ILE A 290 11.73 -12.92 -9.58
C ILE A 290 11.30 -11.69 -8.80
N GLU A 291 12.03 -11.44 -7.70
CA GLU A 291 11.97 -10.11 -7.08
C GLU A 291 12.33 -9.10 -8.16
N PRO A 292 11.50 -8.08 -8.41
CA PRO A 292 11.92 -6.99 -9.27
C PRO A 292 13.14 -6.36 -8.60
N GLU A 293 14.24 -6.24 -9.32
CA GLU A 293 15.40 -5.47 -8.89
C GLU A 293 14.90 -4.09 -8.44
N ILE A 294 15.28 -3.72 -7.20
CA ILE A 294 14.96 -2.44 -6.55
C ILE A 294 15.74 -1.31 -7.24
#